data_fb71ccc7af78ea14168d80742fc4c173
#
_entry.id   fb71ccc7af78ea14168d80742fc4c173
#
_cell.length_a   1.000
_cell.length_b   1.000
_cell.length_c   1.000
_cell.angle_alpha   90.00
_cell.angle_beta   90.00
_cell.angle_gamma   90.00
#
_symmetry.space_group_name_H-M   'P 1'
#
loop_
_entity.id
_entity.type
_entity.pdbx_description
1 polymer ?
#
loop_
_entity_poly.entity_id
_entity_poly.type
_entity_poly.pdbx_seq_one_letter_code
_entity_poly.pdbx_strand_id
1 'polypeptide(L)'
;MINGISGLKSLDNIKNMKIYILGASGMLGRYVSTYLKTQEFNVVDINRDTLDASNVTQVELQAKLFHLGIKKDDVIINCMGTIKPRIDALGDLNGILVNSVFPRLLANVSEALGVHLIHPTTDCVYTGLKGSYNENDKYDVSDVYGMSKAMGEPNNCTVIRTSIIGEEVNQGRSLVEWVKSSANTTVNGFTNHYWNGVTCLQFAKVCEELINTNNFWIGIKHIHSNTLNKQELVETISDVYGLNITVTPVETPVLCDRSMSTIHDTGIKVPTLKQQIEEMKEFSETLYK
;
A
#
# COMPACT_ATOMS: atom_id res chain seq x y z
N MET A 1 -39.44 5.21 -11.94
CA MET A 1 -39.06 3.84 -11.56
C MET A 1 -37.59 3.90 -11.19
N ILE A 2 -37.31 3.77 -9.92
CA ILE A 2 -35.98 3.90 -9.33
C ILE A 2 -35.28 2.56 -9.55
N ASN A 3 -34.28 2.52 -10.44
CA ASN A 3 -33.46 1.35 -10.64
C ASN A 3 -32.59 1.14 -9.41
N GLY A 4 -32.72 -0.06 -8.83
CA GLY A 4 -32.16 -0.45 -7.56
C GLY A 4 -30.65 -0.41 -7.49
N ILE A 5 -30.18 -0.20 -6.30
CA ILE A 5 -28.82 -0.39 -5.81
C ILE A 5 -28.48 -1.89 -5.96
N SER A 6 -27.87 -2.25 -7.06
CA SER A 6 -27.35 -3.60 -7.33
C SER A 6 -25.84 -3.64 -7.14
N GLY A 7 -25.37 -3.60 -5.88
CA GLY A 7 -23.93 -3.56 -5.62
C GLY A 7 -23.46 -4.33 -4.39
N LEU A 8 -24.34 -4.72 -3.48
CA LEU A 8 -23.93 -5.53 -2.32
C LEU A 8 -23.90 -7.01 -2.72
N LYS A 9 -22.72 -7.63 -2.69
CA LYS A 9 -22.62 -9.10 -2.75
C LYS A 9 -23.40 -9.68 -1.54
N SER A 10 -24.12 -10.78 -1.75
CA SER A 10 -24.73 -11.49 -0.61
C SER A 10 -23.63 -11.95 0.34
N LEU A 11 -23.90 -11.96 1.64
CA LEU A 11 -22.96 -12.44 2.67
C LEU A 11 -22.39 -13.83 2.35
N ASP A 12 -23.21 -14.70 1.72
CA ASP A 12 -22.78 -16.03 1.30
C ASP A 12 -21.74 -16.00 0.16
N ASN A 13 -21.82 -15.03 -0.74
CA ASN A 13 -20.84 -14.87 -1.80
C ASN A 13 -19.49 -14.36 -1.28
N ILE A 14 -19.51 -13.48 -0.27
CA ILE A 14 -18.29 -12.99 0.39
C ILE A 14 -17.59 -14.12 1.15
N LYS A 15 -18.34 -14.97 1.85
CA LYS A 15 -17.79 -16.12 2.61
C LYS A 15 -17.14 -17.19 1.73
N ASN A 16 -17.59 -17.34 0.48
CA ASN A 16 -17.05 -18.33 -0.46
C ASN A 16 -15.88 -17.80 -1.29
N MET A 17 -15.66 -16.49 -1.32
CA MET A 17 -14.58 -15.82 -2.04
C MET A 17 -13.25 -16.00 -1.30
N LYS A 18 -12.18 -16.32 -2.02
CA LYS A 18 -10.82 -16.33 -1.47
C LYS A 18 -10.11 -15.02 -1.76
N ILE A 19 -9.29 -14.61 -0.80
CA ILE A 19 -8.45 -13.42 -0.93
C ILE A 19 -6.99 -13.85 -0.88
N TYR A 20 -6.29 -13.70 -1.98
CA TYR A 20 -4.88 -14.07 -2.11
C TYR A 20 -4.00 -12.85 -1.86
N ILE A 21 -3.16 -12.93 -0.81
CA ILE A 21 -2.24 -11.85 -0.46
C ILE A 21 -0.86 -12.19 -1.00
N LEU A 22 -0.46 -11.54 -2.09
CA LEU A 22 0.87 -11.71 -2.64
C LEU A 22 1.89 -10.89 -1.85
N GLY A 23 2.95 -11.53 -1.37
CA GLY A 23 3.93 -10.88 -0.49
C GLY A 23 3.47 -10.78 0.96
N ALA A 24 2.71 -11.76 1.45
CA ALA A 24 2.12 -11.79 2.80
C ALA A 24 3.15 -11.68 3.94
N SER A 25 4.41 -12.05 3.73
CA SER A 25 5.49 -11.92 4.73
C SER A 25 6.12 -10.53 4.82
N GLY A 26 5.86 -9.64 3.85
CA GLY A 26 6.35 -8.25 3.86
C GLY A 26 5.58 -7.36 4.84
N MET A 27 6.09 -6.14 5.07
CA MET A 27 5.45 -5.17 5.97
C MET A 27 3.95 -5.00 5.66
N LEU A 28 3.60 -4.55 4.48
CA LEU A 28 2.20 -4.34 4.08
C LEU A 28 1.40 -5.63 4.06
N GLY A 29 1.94 -6.69 3.42
CA GLY A 29 1.23 -7.96 3.26
C GLY A 29 0.85 -8.62 4.58
N ARG A 30 1.70 -8.49 5.61
CA ARG A 30 1.43 -9.01 6.95
C ARG A 30 0.22 -8.30 7.59
N TYR A 31 0.18 -6.96 7.54
CA TYR A 31 -0.98 -6.21 8.05
C TYR A 31 -2.26 -6.60 7.32
N VAL A 32 -2.23 -6.62 5.99
CA VAL A 32 -3.40 -6.97 5.17
C VAL A 32 -3.88 -8.39 5.47
N SER A 33 -2.96 -9.36 5.48
CA SER A 33 -3.29 -10.76 5.76
C SER A 33 -3.86 -10.95 7.16
N THR A 34 -3.15 -10.46 8.19
CA THR A 34 -3.58 -10.62 9.57
C THR A 34 -4.91 -9.93 9.82
N TYR A 35 -5.06 -8.68 9.35
CA TYR A 35 -6.30 -7.92 9.51
C TYR A 35 -7.50 -8.65 8.87
N LEU A 36 -7.41 -9.03 7.60
CA LEU A 36 -8.52 -9.69 6.90
C LEU A 36 -8.86 -11.04 7.53
N LYS A 37 -7.89 -11.77 8.09
CA LYS A 37 -8.14 -13.00 8.86
C LYS A 37 -8.93 -12.71 10.16
N THR A 38 -8.64 -11.60 10.87
CA THR A 38 -9.42 -11.20 12.05
C THR A 38 -10.84 -10.79 11.71
N GLN A 39 -11.09 -10.39 10.45
CA GLN A 39 -12.43 -10.11 9.92
C GLN A 39 -13.10 -11.35 9.30
N GLU A 40 -12.58 -12.55 9.58
CA GLU A 40 -13.11 -13.85 9.14
C GLU A 40 -13.16 -14.07 7.62
N PHE A 41 -12.36 -13.33 6.84
CA PHE A 41 -12.20 -13.60 5.41
C PHE A 41 -11.38 -14.87 5.15
N ASN A 42 -11.66 -15.53 4.04
CA ASN A 42 -10.91 -16.71 3.59
C ASN A 42 -9.60 -16.26 2.88
N VAL A 43 -8.54 -16.03 3.66
CA VAL A 43 -7.26 -15.49 3.21
C VAL A 43 -6.26 -16.61 2.89
N VAL A 44 -5.60 -16.48 1.74
CA VAL A 44 -4.51 -17.36 1.29
C VAL A 44 -3.23 -16.53 1.15
N ASP A 45 -2.23 -16.84 1.97
CA ASP A 45 -0.94 -16.16 1.96
C ASP A 45 -0.03 -16.74 0.88
N ILE A 46 0.50 -15.87 0.02
CA ILE A 46 1.45 -16.21 -1.04
C ILE A 46 2.77 -15.49 -0.76
N ASN A 47 3.79 -16.28 -0.45
CA ASN A 47 5.13 -15.81 -0.21
C ASN A 47 6.05 -16.01 -1.41
N ARG A 48 7.28 -15.51 -1.32
CA ARG A 48 8.26 -15.52 -2.40
C ARG A 48 8.59 -16.92 -2.92
N ASP A 49 8.64 -17.91 -2.03
CA ASP A 49 8.94 -19.31 -2.39
C ASP A 49 7.86 -19.92 -3.30
N THR A 50 6.62 -19.45 -3.17
CA THR A 50 5.50 -19.88 -4.02
C THR A 50 5.47 -19.08 -5.33
N LEU A 51 5.71 -17.76 -5.26
CA LEU A 51 5.68 -16.86 -6.41
C LEU A 51 6.76 -15.79 -6.29
N ASP A 52 7.79 -15.86 -7.14
CA ASP A 52 8.82 -14.83 -7.25
C ASP A 52 8.47 -13.85 -8.38
N ALA A 53 8.16 -12.60 -7.99
CA ALA A 53 7.81 -11.53 -8.92
C ALA A 53 8.95 -11.11 -9.86
N SER A 54 10.20 -11.45 -9.53
CA SER A 54 11.38 -11.11 -10.35
C SER A 54 11.68 -12.14 -11.45
N ASN A 55 11.01 -13.28 -11.42
CA ASN A 55 11.31 -14.39 -12.33
C ASN A 55 10.05 -15.20 -12.69
N VAL A 56 9.10 -14.57 -13.40
CA VAL A 56 7.88 -15.22 -13.86
C VAL A 56 7.43 -14.66 -15.21
N THR A 57 7.08 -15.53 -16.13
CA THR A 57 6.40 -15.17 -17.37
C THR A 57 4.88 -15.15 -17.16
N GLN A 58 4.14 -14.54 -18.11
CA GLN A 58 2.69 -14.52 -18.04
C GLN A 58 2.08 -15.92 -18.03
N VAL A 59 2.60 -16.85 -18.81
CA VAL A 59 2.13 -18.24 -18.88
C VAL A 59 2.37 -18.98 -17.56
N GLU A 60 3.56 -18.82 -16.99
CA GLU A 60 3.89 -19.42 -15.69
C GLU A 60 3.05 -18.82 -14.57
N LEU A 61 2.82 -17.50 -14.59
CA LEU A 61 1.97 -16.82 -13.62
C LEU A 61 0.53 -17.38 -13.70
N GLN A 62 -0.03 -17.48 -14.88
CA GLN A 62 -1.37 -18.04 -15.08
C GLN A 62 -1.46 -19.49 -14.59
N ALA A 63 -0.47 -20.32 -14.91
CA ALA A 63 -0.42 -21.71 -14.45
C ALA A 63 -0.31 -21.78 -12.91
N LYS A 64 0.54 -20.95 -12.28
CA LYS A 64 0.69 -20.89 -10.82
C LYS A 64 -0.62 -20.48 -10.15
N LEU A 65 -1.28 -19.42 -10.63
CA LEU A 65 -2.56 -18.98 -10.08
C LEU A 65 -3.63 -20.07 -10.21
N PHE A 66 -3.68 -20.75 -11.33
CA PHE A 66 -4.58 -21.90 -11.52
C PHE A 66 -4.30 -23.03 -10.50
N HIS A 67 -3.04 -23.41 -10.29
CA HIS A 67 -2.66 -24.44 -9.31
C HIS A 67 -2.96 -24.02 -7.85
N LEU A 68 -2.94 -22.73 -7.54
CA LEU A 68 -3.37 -22.18 -6.25
C LEU A 68 -4.90 -22.24 -6.07
N GLY A 69 -5.63 -22.63 -7.10
CA GLY A 69 -7.08 -22.79 -7.06
C GLY A 69 -7.83 -21.47 -7.11
N ILE A 70 -7.23 -20.42 -7.70
CA ILE A 70 -7.88 -19.13 -7.95
C ILE A 70 -9.06 -19.33 -8.90
N LYS A 71 -10.18 -18.71 -8.57
CA LYS A 71 -11.43 -18.77 -9.34
C LYS A 71 -11.92 -17.37 -9.68
N LYS A 72 -12.80 -17.31 -10.66
CA LYS A 72 -13.54 -16.09 -10.98
C LYS A 72 -14.17 -15.50 -9.72
N ASP A 73 -14.17 -14.18 -9.61
CA ASP A 73 -14.66 -13.38 -8.48
C ASP A 73 -13.85 -13.47 -7.18
N ASP A 74 -12.75 -14.26 -7.15
CA ASP A 74 -11.76 -14.15 -6.07
C ASP A 74 -11.04 -12.80 -6.13
N VAL A 75 -10.32 -12.45 -5.05
CA VAL A 75 -9.55 -11.20 -4.95
C VAL A 75 -8.06 -11.50 -4.81
N ILE A 76 -7.24 -10.78 -5.54
CA ILE A 76 -5.79 -10.72 -5.33
C ILE A 76 -5.44 -9.34 -4.79
N ILE A 77 -4.65 -9.28 -3.70
CA ILE A 77 -4.04 -8.04 -3.20
C ILE A 77 -2.53 -8.16 -3.39
N ASN A 78 -1.97 -7.32 -4.27
CA ASN A 78 -0.55 -7.37 -4.60
C ASN A 78 0.28 -6.52 -3.64
N CYS A 79 0.72 -7.10 -2.53
CA CYS A 79 1.65 -6.45 -1.59
C CYS A 79 3.14 -6.68 -1.94
N MET A 80 3.44 -7.29 -3.11
CA MET A 80 4.81 -7.44 -3.60
C MET A 80 5.33 -6.11 -4.17
N GLY A 81 6.55 -5.77 -3.80
CA GLY A 81 7.26 -4.62 -4.31
C GLY A 81 8.69 -4.61 -3.78
N THR A 82 9.56 -3.87 -4.43
CA THR A 82 10.92 -3.64 -3.96
C THR A 82 11.16 -2.16 -3.76
N ILE A 83 11.77 -1.81 -2.63
CA ILE A 83 12.07 -0.44 -2.21
C ILE A 83 13.47 -0.02 -2.65
N LYS A 84 13.74 1.29 -2.65
CA LYS A 84 15.02 1.85 -3.11
C LYS A 84 16.26 1.16 -2.53
N PRO A 85 16.44 0.95 -1.20
CA PRO A 85 17.62 0.27 -0.67
C PRO A 85 17.82 -1.15 -1.19
N ARG A 86 16.74 -1.83 -1.59
CA ARG A 86 16.80 -3.15 -2.16
C ARG A 86 17.14 -3.12 -3.66
N ILE A 87 16.66 -2.11 -4.37
CA ILE A 87 17.07 -1.87 -5.77
C ILE A 87 18.57 -1.56 -5.81
N ASP A 88 19.05 -0.68 -4.93
CA ASP A 88 20.48 -0.35 -4.83
C ASP A 88 21.34 -1.60 -4.55
N ALA A 89 20.82 -2.57 -3.83
CA ALA A 89 21.53 -3.82 -3.50
C ALA A 89 21.43 -4.90 -4.60
N LEU A 90 20.30 -5.01 -5.32
CA LEU A 90 20.02 -6.08 -6.29
C LEU A 90 20.11 -5.63 -7.75
N GLY A 91 20.24 -4.33 -7.99
CA GLY A 91 20.31 -3.70 -9.31
C GLY A 91 18.95 -3.28 -9.88
N ASP A 92 19.00 -2.33 -10.79
CA ASP A 92 17.84 -1.67 -11.41
C ASP A 92 16.89 -2.67 -12.09
N LEU A 93 17.44 -3.70 -12.75
CA LEU A 93 16.65 -4.73 -13.40
C LEU A 93 15.70 -5.44 -12.45
N ASN A 94 16.13 -5.72 -11.21
CA ASN A 94 15.25 -6.31 -10.20
C ASN A 94 14.09 -5.36 -9.85
N GLY A 95 14.40 -4.06 -9.71
CA GLY A 95 13.37 -3.02 -9.51
C GLY A 95 12.33 -2.99 -10.63
N ILE A 96 12.79 -3.01 -11.88
CA ILE A 96 11.92 -3.00 -13.08
C ILE A 96 11.06 -4.27 -13.13
N LEU A 97 11.64 -5.45 -12.93
CA LEU A 97 10.89 -6.71 -12.96
C LEU A 97 9.80 -6.76 -11.90
N VAL A 98 10.13 -6.42 -10.65
CA VAL A 98 9.20 -6.55 -9.53
C VAL A 98 8.17 -5.41 -9.49
N ASN A 99 8.60 -4.17 -9.76
CA ASN A 99 7.72 -3.00 -9.62
C ASN A 99 6.98 -2.63 -10.91
N SER A 100 7.48 -3.03 -12.09
CA SER A 100 6.88 -2.65 -13.37
C SER A 100 6.30 -3.83 -14.13
N VAL A 101 7.10 -4.84 -14.42
CA VAL A 101 6.70 -5.96 -15.29
C VAL A 101 5.67 -6.83 -14.58
N PHE A 102 5.97 -7.26 -13.36
CA PHE A 102 5.10 -8.17 -12.61
C PHE A 102 3.68 -7.64 -12.39
N PRO A 103 3.45 -6.39 -11.91
CA PRO A 103 2.10 -5.88 -11.71
C PRO A 103 1.26 -5.86 -13.00
N ARG A 104 1.88 -5.56 -14.14
CA ARG A 104 1.19 -5.57 -15.44
C ARG A 104 0.84 -6.98 -15.91
N LEU A 105 1.76 -7.94 -15.74
CA LEU A 105 1.47 -9.35 -16.02
C LEU A 105 0.33 -9.85 -15.12
N LEU A 106 0.39 -9.50 -13.83
CA LEU A 106 -0.62 -9.90 -12.86
C LEU A 106 -2.00 -9.33 -13.22
N ALA A 107 -2.06 -8.06 -13.62
CA ALA A 107 -3.31 -7.42 -14.02
C ALA A 107 -3.92 -8.09 -15.27
N ASN A 108 -3.11 -8.37 -16.29
CA ASN A 108 -3.57 -9.05 -17.49
C ASN A 108 -4.10 -10.47 -17.18
N VAL A 109 -3.39 -11.21 -16.34
CA VAL A 109 -3.81 -12.57 -15.95
C VAL A 109 -5.06 -12.52 -15.08
N SER A 110 -5.15 -11.58 -14.13
CA SER A 110 -6.33 -11.40 -13.28
C SER A 110 -7.57 -11.07 -14.10
N GLU A 111 -7.46 -10.17 -15.07
CA GLU A 111 -8.55 -9.81 -15.99
C GLU A 111 -9.01 -11.04 -16.79
N ALA A 112 -8.07 -11.80 -17.37
CA ALA A 112 -8.38 -13.00 -18.14
C ALA A 112 -9.06 -14.11 -17.32
N LEU A 113 -8.76 -14.18 -16.02
CA LEU A 113 -9.38 -15.12 -15.06
C LEU A 113 -10.68 -14.61 -14.44
N GLY A 114 -11.04 -13.35 -14.65
CA GLY A 114 -12.18 -12.69 -14.02
C GLY A 114 -11.99 -12.50 -12.50
N VAL A 115 -10.78 -12.26 -12.06
CA VAL A 115 -10.36 -12.06 -10.67
C VAL A 115 -10.19 -10.57 -10.40
N HIS A 116 -10.63 -10.10 -9.23
CA HIS A 116 -10.40 -8.71 -8.82
C HIS A 116 -8.96 -8.54 -8.34
N LEU A 117 -8.23 -7.58 -8.92
CA LEU A 117 -6.88 -7.22 -8.46
C LEU A 117 -6.89 -5.86 -7.80
N ILE A 118 -6.38 -5.77 -6.56
CA ILE A 118 -6.05 -4.52 -5.86
C ILE A 118 -4.52 -4.38 -5.88
N HIS A 119 -4.03 -3.27 -6.47
CA HIS A 119 -2.61 -2.99 -6.59
C HIS A 119 -2.26 -1.65 -5.93
N PRO A 120 -1.52 -1.63 -4.79
CA PRO A 120 -0.99 -0.41 -4.20
C PRO A 120 0.20 0.12 -4.99
N THR A 121 0.22 1.42 -5.20
CA THR A 121 1.36 2.17 -5.73
C THR A 121 1.71 3.34 -4.81
N THR A 122 2.57 4.26 -5.20
CA THR A 122 3.24 5.19 -4.29
C THR A 122 3.15 6.66 -4.73
N ASP A 123 3.17 7.58 -3.77
CA ASP A 123 3.41 9.01 -3.95
C ASP A 123 4.81 9.32 -4.52
N CYS A 124 5.76 8.38 -4.38
CA CYS A 124 7.12 8.52 -4.90
C CYS A 124 7.21 8.54 -6.44
N VAL A 125 6.10 8.45 -7.15
CA VAL A 125 6.01 8.76 -8.58
C VAL A 125 6.10 10.28 -8.84
N TYR A 126 6.04 11.07 -7.79
CA TYR A 126 6.14 12.53 -7.82
C TYR A 126 7.42 13.01 -7.13
N THR A 127 8.00 14.11 -7.64
CA THR A 127 9.19 14.73 -7.05
C THR A 127 8.88 15.43 -5.72
N GLY A 128 7.69 15.96 -5.57
CA GLY A 128 7.29 16.78 -4.43
C GLY A 128 7.51 18.29 -4.66
N LEU A 129 7.75 18.73 -5.89
CA LEU A 129 7.94 20.15 -6.20
C LEU A 129 6.61 20.92 -6.30
N LYS A 130 5.49 20.23 -6.51
CA LYS A 130 4.15 20.85 -6.70
C LYS A 130 3.29 20.82 -5.43
N GLY A 131 3.20 19.64 -4.79
CA GLY A 131 2.22 19.37 -3.72
C GLY A 131 0.78 19.16 -4.22
N SER A 132 -0.06 18.61 -3.37
CA SER A 132 -1.47 18.32 -3.64
C SER A 132 -1.71 17.64 -4.99
N TYR A 133 -0.86 16.66 -5.32
CA TYR A 133 -0.95 15.93 -6.59
C TYR A 133 -2.26 15.15 -6.68
N ASN A 134 -2.92 15.24 -7.82
CA ASN A 134 -4.12 14.45 -8.13
C ASN A 134 -3.89 13.49 -9.31
N GLU A 135 -4.88 12.69 -9.66
CA GLU A 135 -4.75 11.64 -10.67
C GLU A 135 -4.47 12.17 -12.09
N ASN A 136 -4.74 13.45 -12.37
CA ASN A 136 -4.42 14.09 -13.65
C ASN A 136 -2.96 14.57 -13.73
N ASP A 137 -2.24 14.60 -12.61
CA ASP A 137 -0.85 15.01 -12.60
C ASP A 137 0.05 13.93 -13.22
N LYS A 138 0.96 14.36 -14.09
CA LYS A 138 1.97 13.48 -14.67
C LYS A 138 3.02 13.16 -13.62
N TYR A 139 3.56 11.94 -13.65
CA TYR A 139 4.75 11.63 -12.86
C TYR A 139 5.92 12.44 -13.39
N ASP A 140 6.69 12.98 -12.47
CA ASP A 140 7.83 13.85 -12.72
C ASP A 140 9.12 13.34 -12.06
N VAL A 141 9.08 12.13 -11.47
CA VAL A 141 10.22 11.47 -10.82
C VAL A 141 11.25 10.99 -11.84
N SER A 142 12.53 10.97 -11.46
CA SER A 142 13.63 10.51 -12.31
C SER A 142 14.45 9.36 -11.71
N ASP A 143 14.24 9.00 -10.45
CA ASP A 143 14.92 7.86 -9.83
C ASP A 143 14.27 6.53 -10.24
N VAL A 144 15.08 5.45 -10.24
CA VAL A 144 14.65 4.12 -10.69
C VAL A 144 13.47 3.58 -9.90
N TYR A 145 13.41 3.85 -8.59
CA TYR A 145 12.31 3.37 -7.76
C TYR A 145 10.98 4.01 -8.18
N GLY A 146 10.92 5.34 -8.20
CA GLY A 146 9.70 6.05 -8.58
C GLY A 146 9.29 5.75 -10.02
N MET A 147 10.25 5.73 -10.96
CA MET A 147 9.97 5.37 -12.36
C MET A 147 9.47 3.93 -12.50
N SER A 148 10.07 2.96 -11.81
CA SER A 148 9.64 1.56 -11.87
C SER A 148 8.22 1.38 -11.30
N LYS A 149 7.88 2.10 -10.25
CA LYS A 149 6.51 2.09 -9.67
C LYS A 149 5.50 2.75 -10.62
N ALA A 150 5.84 3.90 -11.23
CA ALA A 150 4.97 4.57 -12.20
C ALA A 150 4.71 3.70 -13.45
N MET A 151 5.75 3.07 -13.99
CA MET A 151 5.61 2.13 -15.12
C MET A 151 4.81 0.88 -14.77
N GLY A 152 4.77 0.51 -13.48
CA GLY A 152 4.06 -0.65 -12.97
C GLY A 152 2.60 -0.42 -12.62
N GLU A 153 2.03 0.76 -12.86
CA GLU A 153 0.62 1.04 -12.63
C GLU A 153 -0.24 0.50 -13.79
N PRO A 154 -0.99 -0.62 -13.59
CA PRO A 154 -1.88 -1.13 -14.62
C PRO A 154 -3.11 -0.24 -14.79
N ASN A 155 -3.77 -0.32 -15.95
CA ASN A 155 -4.99 0.43 -16.25
C ASN A 155 -6.26 -0.44 -16.34
N ASN A 156 -6.14 -1.73 -16.01
CA ASN A 156 -7.21 -2.73 -16.11
C ASN A 156 -7.52 -3.43 -14.77
N CYS A 157 -7.15 -2.81 -13.65
CA CYS A 157 -7.48 -3.29 -12.30
C CYS A 157 -7.67 -2.10 -11.34
N THR A 158 -7.98 -2.38 -10.08
CA THR A 158 -8.06 -1.37 -9.02
C THR A 158 -6.65 -1.00 -8.57
N VAL A 159 -6.21 0.20 -8.91
CA VAL A 159 -4.93 0.76 -8.47
C VAL A 159 -5.17 1.82 -7.40
N ILE A 160 -4.55 1.64 -6.24
CA ILE A 160 -4.59 2.59 -5.13
C ILE A 160 -3.22 3.27 -5.05
N ARG A 161 -3.16 4.54 -5.47
CA ARG A 161 -1.95 5.34 -5.24
C ARG A 161 -2.04 5.97 -3.86
N THR A 162 -1.10 5.59 -3.01
CA THR A 162 -0.99 6.08 -1.63
C THR A 162 0.46 6.00 -1.17
N SER A 163 0.77 6.56 -0.02
CA SER A 163 2.04 6.33 0.66
C SER A 163 1.76 5.59 1.96
N ILE A 164 2.62 4.66 2.35
CA ILE A 164 2.29 3.72 3.42
C ILE A 164 3.40 3.70 4.47
N ILE A 165 3.01 3.80 5.74
CA ILE A 165 3.89 3.56 6.89
C ILE A 165 3.38 2.37 7.71
N GLY A 166 4.30 1.65 8.34
CA GLY A 166 3.96 0.51 9.20
C GLY A 166 5.14 0.03 10.02
N GLU A 167 4.85 -0.81 10.99
CA GLU A 167 5.87 -1.50 11.77
C GLU A 167 6.45 -2.68 10.99
N GLU A 168 7.74 -2.92 11.14
CA GLU A 168 8.44 -4.07 10.55
C GLU A 168 8.88 -5.05 11.64
N VAL A 169 8.65 -6.33 11.40
CA VAL A 169 8.98 -7.38 12.39
C VAL A 169 10.48 -7.72 12.42
N ASN A 170 11.21 -7.57 11.32
CA ASN A 170 12.54 -8.18 11.20
C ASN A 170 13.65 -7.28 10.63
N GLN A 171 13.41 -6.03 10.22
CA GLN A 171 14.44 -5.27 9.48
C GLN A 171 14.68 -3.83 9.95
N GLY A 172 13.80 -3.25 10.74
CA GLY A 172 13.97 -1.93 11.36
C GLY A 172 14.26 -0.76 10.40
N ARG A 173 13.81 -0.85 9.13
CA ARG A 173 14.13 0.12 8.08
C ARG A 173 13.00 1.09 7.77
N SER A 174 11.78 0.83 8.28
CA SER A 174 10.65 1.73 8.07
C SER A 174 10.78 3.00 8.89
N LEU A 175 10.04 4.03 8.50
CA LEU A 175 9.99 5.29 9.27
C LEU A 175 9.56 5.05 10.72
N VAL A 176 8.58 4.19 10.95
CA VAL A 176 8.07 3.88 12.29
C VAL A 176 9.16 3.25 13.14
N GLU A 177 9.90 2.27 12.61
CA GLU A 177 11.00 1.61 13.31
C GLU A 177 12.17 2.55 13.57
N TRP A 178 12.49 3.44 12.63
CA TRP A 178 13.49 4.48 12.86
C TRP A 178 13.09 5.41 14.01
N VAL A 179 11.82 5.87 14.05
CA VAL A 179 11.32 6.70 15.14
C VAL A 179 11.38 5.94 16.47
N LYS A 180 10.92 4.67 16.51
CA LYS A 180 10.99 3.83 17.71
C LYS A 180 12.43 3.65 18.23
N SER A 181 13.38 3.45 17.33
CA SER A 181 14.80 3.31 17.68
C SER A 181 15.45 4.60 18.17
N SER A 182 14.81 5.75 17.94
CA SER A 182 15.25 7.07 18.38
C SER A 182 14.68 7.49 19.75
N ALA A 183 14.08 6.57 20.51
CA ALA A 183 13.50 6.85 21.81
C ALA A 183 14.52 7.52 22.77
N ASN A 184 14.06 8.52 23.52
CA ASN A 184 14.86 9.32 24.46
C ASN A 184 16.05 10.07 23.83
N THR A 185 15.98 10.39 22.53
CA THR A 185 17.01 11.16 21.83
C THR A 185 16.45 12.44 21.22
N THR A 186 17.34 13.23 20.60
CA THR A 186 16.97 14.39 19.79
C THR A 186 17.17 14.05 18.31
N VAL A 187 16.16 14.32 17.49
CA VAL A 187 16.19 14.11 16.02
C VAL A 187 15.78 15.36 15.28
N ASN A 188 16.17 15.49 14.02
CA ASN A 188 15.71 16.55 13.15
C ASN A 188 14.35 16.20 12.54
N GLY A 189 13.42 17.15 12.56
CA GLY A 189 12.12 17.08 11.87
C GLY A 189 12.04 18.12 10.75
N PHE A 190 11.81 17.68 9.52
CA PHE A 190 11.72 18.59 8.38
C PHE A 190 10.37 19.29 8.34
N THR A 191 10.38 20.64 8.44
CA THR A 191 9.18 21.48 8.47
C THR A 191 8.59 21.74 7.08
N ASN A 192 9.39 21.60 6.04
CA ASN A 192 9.00 21.82 4.64
C ASN A 192 8.94 20.53 3.80
N HIS A 193 8.82 19.37 4.44
CA HIS A 193 8.56 18.08 3.78
C HIS A 193 7.16 17.59 4.15
N TYR A 194 6.21 17.69 3.22
CA TYR A 194 4.81 17.35 3.45
C TYR A 194 4.44 15.96 2.93
N TRP A 195 3.55 15.30 3.65
CA TRP A 195 3.11 13.93 3.38
C TRP A 195 1.71 13.70 3.95
N ASN A 196 0.90 12.85 3.30
CA ASN A 196 -0.46 12.51 3.74
C ASN A 196 -0.86 11.07 3.39
N GLY A 197 0.07 10.14 3.48
CA GLY A 197 -0.23 8.72 3.27
C GLY A 197 -1.08 8.09 4.37
N VAL A 198 -1.09 6.77 4.43
CA VAL A 198 -1.88 5.98 5.37
C VAL A 198 -0.99 4.98 6.11
N THR A 199 -1.51 4.35 7.18
CA THR A 199 -0.84 3.21 7.80
C THR A 199 -1.14 1.91 7.04
N CYS A 200 -0.30 0.88 7.23
CA CYS A 200 -0.55 -0.47 6.70
C CYS A 200 -1.91 -1.01 7.14
N LEU A 201 -2.32 -0.76 8.39
CA LEU A 201 -3.62 -1.17 8.90
C LEU A 201 -4.76 -0.44 8.18
N GLN A 202 -4.63 0.88 7.95
CA GLN A 202 -5.64 1.63 7.22
C GLN A 202 -5.78 1.15 5.77
N PHE A 203 -4.66 0.81 5.12
CA PHE A 203 -4.72 0.19 3.80
C PHE A 203 -5.47 -1.15 3.82
N ALA A 204 -5.28 -1.97 4.85
CA ALA A 204 -6.03 -3.22 5.01
C ALA A 204 -7.54 -2.97 5.17
N LYS A 205 -7.93 -1.94 5.95
CA LYS A 205 -9.33 -1.52 6.10
C LYS A 205 -9.93 -0.99 4.78
N VAL A 206 -9.14 -0.29 3.98
CA VAL A 206 -9.56 0.11 2.62
C VAL A 206 -9.82 -1.10 1.74
N CYS A 207 -8.95 -2.11 1.77
CA CYS A 207 -9.17 -3.36 1.04
C CYS A 207 -10.46 -4.07 1.50
N GLU A 208 -10.70 -4.15 2.81
CA GLU A 208 -11.95 -4.69 3.37
C GLU A 208 -13.18 -3.96 2.84
N GLU A 209 -13.17 -2.63 2.87
CA GLU A 209 -14.30 -1.80 2.38
C GLU A 209 -14.57 -2.08 0.90
N LEU A 210 -13.54 -2.15 0.05
CA LEU A 210 -13.68 -2.47 -1.37
C LEU A 210 -14.30 -3.85 -1.60
N ILE A 211 -13.90 -4.83 -0.79
CA ILE A 211 -14.40 -6.20 -0.87
C ILE A 211 -15.86 -6.26 -0.43
N ASN A 212 -16.19 -5.67 0.73
CA ASN A 212 -17.54 -5.70 1.30
C ASN A 212 -18.56 -4.96 0.44
N THR A 213 -18.14 -3.84 -0.15
CA THR A 213 -19.02 -3.02 -1.01
C THR A 213 -18.97 -3.43 -2.48
N ASN A 214 -18.08 -4.37 -2.84
CA ASN A 214 -17.80 -4.75 -4.24
C ASN A 214 -17.49 -3.53 -5.14
N ASN A 215 -16.83 -2.52 -4.57
CA ASN A 215 -16.52 -1.26 -5.23
C ASN A 215 -15.12 -1.31 -5.87
N PHE A 216 -14.88 -2.29 -6.75
CA PHE A 216 -13.63 -2.40 -7.50
C PHE A 216 -13.70 -1.47 -8.72
N TRP A 217 -12.95 -0.38 -8.69
CA TRP A 217 -12.81 0.51 -9.85
C TRP A 217 -11.70 0.04 -10.79
N ILE A 218 -11.73 0.52 -12.00
CA ILE A 218 -10.64 0.32 -12.98
C ILE A 218 -9.82 1.61 -13.09
N GLY A 219 -8.49 1.46 -13.01
CA GLY A 219 -7.54 2.56 -13.07
C GLY A 219 -7.10 3.05 -11.69
N ILE A 220 -6.48 4.23 -11.66
CA ILE A 220 -5.81 4.78 -10.49
C ILE A 220 -6.76 5.71 -9.74
N LYS A 221 -6.84 5.54 -8.42
CA LYS A 221 -7.39 6.56 -7.51
C LYS A 221 -6.46 6.77 -6.33
N HIS A 222 -6.41 8.00 -5.84
CA HIS A 222 -5.64 8.34 -4.66
C HIS A 222 -6.44 8.05 -3.39
N ILE A 223 -5.77 7.44 -2.42
CA ILE A 223 -6.25 7.30 -1.04
C ILE A 223 -5.22 7.95 -0.14
N HIS A 224 -5.64 8.95 0.62
CA HIS A 224 -4.76 9.73 1.47
C HIS A 224 -5.46 10.18 2.76
N SER A 225 -4.68 10.59 3.76
CA SER A 225 -5.18 11.18 5.02
C SER A 225 -5.02 12.71 5.02
N ASN A 226 -5.04 13.30 6.20
CA ASN A 226 -4.65 14.70 6.38
C ASN A 226 -3.16 14.88 6.15
N THR A 227 -2.77 16.03 5.62
CA THR A 227 -1.37 16.40 5.38
C THR A 227 -0.68 16.79 6.71
N LEU A 228 0.49 16.23 6.94
CA LEU A 228 1.45 16.61 7.97
C LEU A 228 2.81 16.87 7.33
N ASN A 229 3.62 17.73 7.95
CA ASN A 229 5.04 17.76 7.61
C ASN A 229 5.81 16.64 8.36
N LYS A 230 7.07 16.42 8.02
CA LYS A 230 7.86 15.32 8.61
C LYS A 230 8.16 15.54 10.10
N GLN A 231 8.27 16.79 10.58
CA GLN A 231 8.36 17.06 11.99
C GLN A 231 7.10 16.58 12.73
N GLU A 232 5.93 17.06 12.30
CA GLU A 232 4.63 16.70 12.90
C GLU A 232 4.39 15.18 12.85
N LEU A 233 4.81 14.50 11.79
CA LEU A 233 4.69 13.06 11.68
C LEU A 233 5.56 12.33 12.72
N VAL A 234 6.81 12.75 12.90
CA VAL A 234 7.72 12.15 13.90
C VAL A 234 7.20 12.41 15.30
N GLU A 235 6.75 13.64 15.61
CA GLU A 235 6.13 14.00 16.87
C GLU A 235 4.88 13.14 17.15
N THR A 236 4.00 12.99 16.16
CA THR A 236 2.80 12.16 16.30
C THR A 236 3.12 10.70 16.61
N ILE A 237 4.11 10.12 15.92
CA ILE A 237 4.56 8.74 16.21
C ILE A 237 5.17 8.67 17.61
N SER A 238 6.05 9.63 17.97
CA SER A 238 6.68 9.69 19.29
C SER A 238 5.64 9.75 20.41
N ASP A 239 4.64 10.60 20.28
CA ASP A 239 3.57 10.77 21.27
C ASP A 239 2.73 9.49 21.41
N VAL A 240 2.28 8.93 20.31
CA VAL A 240 1.45 7.70 20.33
C VAL A 240 2.20 6.53 20.95
N TYR A 241 3.49 6.37 20.65
CA TYR A 241 4.29 5.26 21.19
C TYR A 241 4.94 5.58 22.54
N GLY A 242 4.86 6.82 23.05
CA GLY A 242 5.44 7.24 24.33
C GLY A 242 6.98 7.21 24.31
N LEU A 243 7.61 7.69 23.22
CA LEU A 243 9.05 7.51 22.98
C LEU A 243 9.93 8.63 23.57
N ASN A 244 9.32 9.73 24.04
CA ASN A 244 10.05 10.88 24.62
C ASN A 244 11.17 11.40 23.70
N ILE A 245 10.85 11.64 22.41
CA ILE A 245 11.79 12.18 21.43
C ILE A 245 11.67 13.71 21.41
N THR A 246 12.81 14.41 21.46
CA THR A 246 12.85 15.85 21.17
C THR A 246 13.04 16.05 19.66
N VAL A 247 12.06 16.63 18.97
CA VAL A 247 12.15 16.88 17.53
C VAL A 247 12.58 18.33 17.30
N THR A 248 13.76 18.50 16.70
CA THR A 248 14.28 19.83 16.34
C THR A 248 13.78 20.21 14.95
N PRO A 249 13.07 21.33 14.77
CA PRO A 249 12.61 21.78 13.47
C PRO A 249 13.77 22.14 12.56
N VAL A 250 13.75 21.63 11.33
CA VAL A 250 14.76 21.91 10.31
C VAL A 250 14.06 22.18 8.98
N GLU A 251 14.46 23.25 8.31
CA GLU A 251 14.03 23.54 6.96
C GLU A 251 15.14 23.15 5.97
N THR A 252 14.82 22.35 4.97
CA THR A 252 15.76 21.99 3.91
C THR A 252 15.76 23.04 2.81
N PRO A 253 16.87 23.20 2.03
CA PRO A 253 16.93 24.18 0.93
C PRO A 253 15.89 24.01 -0.16
N VAL A 254 15.32 22.79 -0.27
CA VAL A 254 14.31 22.45 -1.30
C VAL A 254 13.05 21.93 -0.61
N LEU A 255 11.92 22.54 -0.95
CA LEU A 255 10.60 22.04 -0.58
C LEU A 255 10.38 20.63 -1.14
N CYS A 256 9.82 19.74 -0.33
CA CYS A 256 9.37 18.43 -0.77
C CYS A 256 7.92 18.19 -0.31
N ASP A 257 6.96 18.55 -1.14
CA ASP A 257 5.53 18.33 -0.87
C ASP A 257 4.97 17.22 -1.76
N ARG A 258 4.94 15.99 -1.22
CA ARG A 258 4.32 14.83 -1.88
C ARG A 258 2.90 14.56 -1.39
N SER A 259 2.25 15.56 -0.82
CA SER A 259 0.84 15.42 -0.48
C SER A 259 0.01 15.15 -1.74
N MET A 260 -1.00 14.34 -1.57
CA MET A 260 -1.94 13.95 -2.62
C MET A 260 -3.33 14.53 -2.33
N SER A 261 -4.08 14.77 -3.38
CA SER A 261 -5.51 15.00 -3.39
C SER A 261 -6.16 14.01 -4.35
N THR A 262 -7.48 13.93 -4.38
CA THR A 262 -8.19 13.08 -5.35
C THR A 262 -9.28 13.85 -6.05
N ILE A 263 -9.46 13.60 -7.35
CA ILE A 263 -10.59 14.10 -8.14
C ILE A 263 -11.77 13.12 -8.15
N HIS A 264 -11.62 11.96 -7.51
CA HIS A 264 -12.62 10.92 -7.48
C HIS A 264 -13.29 10.81 -6.11
N ASP A 265 -14.61 10.64 -6.11
CA ASP A 265 -15.29 10.12 -4.94
C ASP A 265 -15.06 8.61 -4.87
N THR A 266 -14.34 8.17 -3.87
CA THR A 266 -14.09 6.73 -3.63
C THR A 266 -15.13 6.11 -2.70
N GLY A 267 -15.93 6.92 -2.02
CA GLY A 267 -16.81 6.49 -0.92
C GLY A 267 -16.07 6.06 0.36
N ILE A 268 -14.72 6.04 0.32
CA ILE A 268 -13.89 5.56 1.43
C ILE A 268 -13.56 6.72 2.37
N LYS A 269 -13.85 6.55 3.65
CA LYS A 269 -13.49 7.51 4.70
C LYS A 269 -12.15 7.11 5.32
N VAL A 270 -11.18 8.03 5.24
CA VAL A 270 -9.85 7.85 5.83
C VAL A 270 -9.76 8.70 7.10
N PRO A 271 -9.51 8.11 8.28
CA PRO A 271 -9.33 8.85 9.53
C PRO A 271 -8.08 9.72 9.51
N THR A 272 -7.92 10.60 10.51
CA THR A 272 -6.69 11.35 10.69
C THR A 272 -5.50 10.41 10.89
N LEU A 273 -4.33 10.85 10.48
CA LEU A 273 -3.11 10.03 10.59
C LEU A 273 -2.80 9.67 12.06
N LYS A 274 -3.05 10.57 12.99
CA LYS A 274 -2.90 10.28 14.43
C LYS A 274 -3.76 9.10 14.85
N GLN A 275 -5.05 9.12 14.50
CA GLN A 275 -5.96 8.00 14.80
C GLN A 275 -5.50 6.70 14.14
N GLN A 276 -5.04 6.76 12.89
CA GLN A 276 -4.52 5.58 12.20
C GLN A 276 -3.28 4.99 12.89
N ILE A 277 -2.40 5.83 13.43
CA ILE A 277 -1.19 5.38 14.16
C ILE A 277 -1.58 4.78 15.52
N GLU A 278 -2.55 5.37 16.23
CA GLU A 278 -3.11 4.81 17.47
C GLU A 278 -3.68 3.41 17.23
N GLU A 279 -4.55 3.26 16.23
CA GLU A 279 -5.15 1.98 15.84
C GLU A 279 -4.08 0.95 15.39
N MET A 280 -3.07 1.40 14.65
CA MET A 280 -1.96 0.54 14.21
C MET A 280 -1.15 0.01 15.39
N LYS A 281 -0.86 0.85 16.38
CA LYS A 281 -0.16 0.45 17.62
C LYS A 281 -0.95 -0.61 18.37
N GLU A 282 -2.25 -0.42 18.55
CA GLU A 282 -3.12 -1.40 19.22
C GLU A 282 -3.17 -2.73 18.44
N PHE A 283 -3.26 -2.65 17.13
CA PHE A 283 -3.30 -3.84 16.27
C PHE A 283 -1.97 -4.59 16.21
N SER A 284 -0.85 -3.91 16.45
CA SER A 284 0.49 -4.53 16.35
C SER A 284 0.66 -5.72 17.30
N GLU A 285 0.01 -5.71 18.44
CA GLU A 285 0.00 -6.87 19.36
C GLU A 285 -0.55 -8.15 18.71
N THR A 286 -1.44 -8.00 17.73
CA THR A 286 -2.01 -9.13 16.97
C THR A 286 -1.05 -9.65 15.91
N LEU A 287 -0.15 -8.79 15.38
CA LEU A 287 0.84 -9.19 14.37
C LEU A 287 1.94 -10.08 14.94
N TYR A 288 2.20 -9.99 16.24
CA TYR A 288 3.31 -10.68 16.91
C TYR A 288 2.87 -11.97 17.62
N LYS A 289 1.57 -12.28 17.63
CA LYS A 289 0.99 -13.55 18.10
C LYS A 289 1.00 -14.60 16.99
#